data_f8a41ebbf9bb36869415fdf740716af7
#
_entry.id   f8a41ebbf9bb36869415fdf740716af7
#
_cell.length_a   1.000
_cell.length_b   1.000
_cell.length_c   1.000
_cell.angle_alpha   90.00
_cell.angle_beta   90.00
_cell.angle_gamma   90.00
#
_symmetry.space_group_name_H-M   'P 1'
#
loop_
_entity.id
_entity.type
_entity.pdbx_description
1 polymer ?
#
loop_
_entity_poly.entity_id
_entity_poly.type
_entity_poly.pdbx_seq_one_letter_code
_entity_poly.pdbx_strand_id
1 'polypeptide(L)'
;MNKEILMGTKLDGDVAIVTGGNSGIGEATAHLFAKEGAKVAILARREKEGKEVESAIKASGGEATFFQCDVAERGQVDEVVENVVATYGKISVLFNNAGGGDKGNFPDETDEGWDRVIAVNLNGTFYVCRAAWSHLIESGNGRIVNMSSLAAQRGFSKNMYDLVGRGPSSSYYAAKAGVDAFTRYAAGMGGQHNIRVNGVRPGQIITPLTDVGGGNHSLKGAFDFIQILEGAGYPDDVANTVLFLVSNDSRFITGEIINVDGGMPGKL
;
A
#
# COMPACT_ATOMS: atom_id res chain seq x y z
N MET A 1 2.23 -12.47 34.17
CA MET A 1 3.37 -12.74 33.29
C MET A 1 3.34 -11.72 32.17
N ASN A 2 4.17 -10.67 32.28
CA ASN A 2 4.32 -9.71 31.17
C ASN A 2 4.93 -10.46 29.98
N LYS A 3 4.18 -10.59 28.89
CA LYS A 3 4.78 -10.93 27.61
C LYS A 3 5.65 -9.75 27.22
N GLU A 4 6.96 -9.84 27.39
CA GLU A 4 7.88 -8.99 26.67
C GLU A 4 7.57 -9.16 25.19
N ILE A 5 7.09 -8.11 24.55
CA ILE A 5 6.94 -8.08 23.10
C ILE A 5 8.36 -8.02 22.57
N LEU A 6 8.88 -9.15 22.10
CA LEU A 6 10.17 -9.20 21.41
C LEU A 6 10.03 -8.32 20.15
N MET A 7 10.70 -7.17 20.18
CA MET A 7 10.84 -6.34 18.98
C MET A 7 11.65 -7.10 17.95
N GLY A 8 11.17 -7.15 16.71
CA GLY A 8 11.91 -7.66 15.57
C GLY A 8 13.07 -6.73 15.19
N THR A 9 13.95 -7.18 14.32
CA THR A 9 15.16 -6.45 13.92
C THR A 9 15.29 -6.25 12.42
N LYS A 10 14.29 -6.66 11.64
CA LYS A 10 14.38 -6.62 10.16
C LYS A 10 14.49 -5.22 9.58
N LEU A 11 14.00 -4.20 10.30
CA LEU A 11 14.00 -2.79 9.91
C LEU A 11 14.66 -1.91 10.97
N ASP A 12 15.53 -2.49 11.82
CA ASP A 12 16.23 -1.71 12.83
C ASP A 12 17.04 -0.58 12.20
N GLY A 13 16.86 0.63 12.72
CA GLY A 13 17.48 1.85 12.20
C GLY A 13 16.88 2.39 10.90
N ASP A 14 15.83 1.80 10.34
CA ASP A 14 15.13 2.32 9.17
C ASP A 14 14.10 3.40 9.53
N VAL A 15 13.83 4.30 8.58
CA VAL A 15 12.72 5.25 8.62
C VAL A 15 11.78 4.94 7.46
N ALA A 16 10.54 4.62 7.79
CA ALA A 16 9.54 4.18 6.83
C ALA A 16 8.39 5.19 6.70
N ILE A 17 8.07 5.58 5.48
CA ILE A 17 6.81 6.27 5.16
C ILE A 17 5.77 5.22 4.78
N VAL A 18 4.58 5.30 5.39
CA VAL A 18 3.41 4.49 5.03
C VAL A 18 2.26 5.43 4.69
N THR A 19 1.92 5.54 3.39
CA THR A 19 0.75 6.33 2.98
C THR A 19 -0.54 5.56 3.17
N GLY A 20 -1.62 6.23 3.61
CA GLY A 20 -2.85 5.57 4.01
C GLY A 20 -2.66 4.66 5.23
N GLY A 21 -1.67 4.95 6.08
CA GLY A 21 -1.29 4.14 7.24
C GLY A 21 -2.25 4.22 8.43
N ASN A 22 -3.41 4.86 8.26
CA ASN A 22 -4.40 5.08 9.32
C ASN A 22 -5.56 4.07 9.29
N SER A 23 -5.53 3.04 8.44
CA SER A 23 -6.54 1.98 8.40
C SER A 23 -6.10 0.80 7.53
N GLY A 24 -6.67 -0.38 7.80
CA GLY A 24 -6.57 -1.57 6.97
C GLY A 24 -5.13 -2.03 6.73
N ILE A 25 -4.76 -2.28 5.46
CA ILE A 25 -3.42 -2.78 5.11
C ILE A 25 -2.31 -1.80 5.54
N GLY A 26 -2.55 -0.50 5.36
CA GLY A 26 -1.58 0.52 5.76
C GLY A 26 -1.34 0.55 7.26
N GLU A 27 -2.39 0.48 8.07
CA GLU A 27 -2.32 0.40 9.52
C GLU A 27 -1.57 -0.87 9.99
N ALA A 28 -1.96 -2.04 9.46
CA ALA A 28 -1.28 -3.31 9.78
C ALA A 28 0.21 -3.25 9.43
N THR A 29 0.55 -2.65 8.27
CA THR A 29 1.95 -2.47 7.86
C THR A 29 2.69 -1.51 8.77
N ALA A 30 2.07 -0.38 9.17
CA ALA A 30 2.69 0.58 10.09
C ALA A 30 3.01 -0.06 11.45
N HIS A 31 2.08 -0.84 12.01
CA HIS A 31 2.31 -1.61 13.22
C HIS A 31 3.43 -2.63 13.07
N LEU A 32 3.43 -3.37 11.96
CA LEU A 32 4.45 -4.41 11.70
C LEU A 32 5.83 -3.78 11.52
N PHE A 33 5.95 -2.69 10.77
CA PHE A 33 7.23 -1.99 10.58
C PHE A 33 7.80 -1.46 11.88
N ALA A 34 6.96 -0.84 12.73
CA ALA A 34 7.37 -0.37 14.03
C ALA A 34 7.80 -1.53 14.97
N LYS A 35 7.09 -2.66 14.93
CA LYS A 35 7.45 -3.88 15.66
C LYS A 35 8.81 -4.44 15.21
N GLU A 36 9.14 -4.29 13.92
CA GLU A 36 10.42 -4.73 13.33
C GLU A 36 11.54 -3.68 13.44
N GLY A 37 11.34 -2.63 14.24
CA GLY A 37 12.38 -1.67 14.61
C GLY A 37 12.43 -0.38 13.76
N ALA A 38 11.54 -0.21 12.78
CA ALA A 38 11.48 1.04 12.02
C ALA A 38 10.84 2.17 12.81
N LYS A 39 11.30 3.41 12.56
CA LYS A 39 10.55 4.62 12.86
C LYS A 39 9.55 4.88 11.73
N VAL A 40 8.26 5.03 12.05
CA VAL A 40 7.20 5.05 11.05
C VAL A 40 6.56 6.43 10.93
N ALA A 41 6.62 7.01 9.74
CA ALA A 41 5.82 8.17 9.36
C ALA A 41 4.50 7.70 8.73
N ILE A 42 3.39 7.96 9.41
CA ILE A 42 2.03 7.61 8.98
C ILE A 42 1.46 8.81 8.23
N LEU A 43 1.26 8.69 6.92
CA LEU A 43 0.68 9.74 6.10
C LEU A 43 -0.77 9.40 5.75
N ALA A 44 -1.73 10.25 6.15
CA ALA A 44 -3.14 10.10 5.78
C ALA A 44 -3.92 11.41 5.94
N ARG A 45 -5.13 11.47 5.37
CA ARG A 45 -6.02 12.64 5.46
C ARG A 45 -6.75 12.75 6.79
N ARG A 46 -7.16 11.62 7.35
CA ARG A 46 -8.00 11.55 8.56
C ARG A 46 -7.11 11.59 9.80
N GLU A 47 -7.13 12.75 10.47
CA GLU A 47 -6.24 13.02 11.59
C GLU A 47 -6.55 12.14 12.81
N LYS A 48 -7.83 11.98 13.16
CA LYS A 48 -8.24 11.20 14.34
C LYS A 48 -7.69 9.77 14.27
N GLU A 49 -8.01 9.06 13.18
CA GLU A 49 -7.58 7.66 13.00
C GLU A 49 -6.05 7.55 12.88
N GLY A 50 -5.39 8.54 12.25
CA GLY A 50 -3.93 8.56 12.17
C GLY A 50 -3.27 8.72 13.54
N LYS A 51 -3.81 9.57 14.41
CA LYS A 51 -3.35 9.74 15.78
C LYS A 51 -3.65 8.53 16.68
N GLU A 52 -4.75 7.83 16.44
CA GLU A 52 -5.07 6.58 17.13
C GLU A 52 -4.03 5.51 16.80
N VAL A 53 -3.64 5.33 15.53
CA VAL A 53 -2.60 4.38 15.11
C VAL A 53 -1.22 4.79 15.67
N GLU A 54 -0.85 6.07 15.59
CA GLU A 54 0.39 6.58 16.21
C GLU A 54 0.46 6.22 17.70
N SER A 55 -0.64 6.48 18.42
CA SER A 55 -0.71 6.22 19.87
C SER A 55 -0.63 4.73 20.19
N ALA A 56 -1.28 3.88 19.40
CA ALA A 56 -1.25 2.43 19.58
C ALA A 56 0.16 1.85 19.32
N ILE A 57 0.88 2.34 18.29
CA ILE A 57 2.26 1.95 18.03
C ILE A 57 3.17 2.36 19.20
N LYS A 58 3.06 3.59 19.69
CA LYS A 58 3.84 4.08 20.83
C LYS A 58 3.55 3.29 22.10
N ALA A 59 2.29 2.96 22.36
CA ALA A 59 1.89 2.14 23.51
C ALA A 59 2.46 0.72 23.47
N SER A 60 2.77 0.21 22.27
CA SER A 60 3.41 -1.10 22.04
C SER A 60 4.94 -1.02 22.06
N GLY A 61 5.53 0.16 22.37
CA GLY A 61 6.98 0.36 22.45
C GLY A 61 7.64 0.70 21.11
N GLY A 62 6.88 0.87 20.03
CA GLY A 62 7.38 1.31 18.74
C GLY A 62 7.49 2.84 18.62
N GLU A 63 8.06 3.31 17.51
CA GLU A 63 8.19 4.75 17.21
C GLU A 63 7.38 5.09 15.95
N ALA A 64 6.40 5.99 16.08
CA ALA A 64 5.62 6.49 14.97
C ALA A 64 5.22 7.95 15.14
N THR A 65 5.03 8.66 14.03
CA THR A 65 4.47 10.01 13.98
C THR A 65 3.47 10.10 12.84
N PHE A 66 2.31 10.67 13.14
CA PHE A 66 1.29 10.95 12.13
C PHE A 66 1.54 12.32 11.50
N PHE A 67 1.45 12.36 10.17
CA PHE A 67 1.49 13.56 9.36
C PHE A 67 0.22 13.62 8.50
N GLN A 68 -0.54 14.70 8.63
CA GLN A 68 -1.72 14.89 7.79
C GLN A 68 -1.30 15.20 6.36
N CYS A 69 -1.77 14.41 5.39
CA CYS A 69 -1.41 14.57 3.98
C CYS A 69 -2.49 13.99 3.08
N ASP A 70 -2.91 14.75 2.08
CA ASP A 70 -3.58 14.20 0.90
C ASP A 70 -2.53 13.94 -0.18
N VAL A 71 -2.31 12.68 -0.52
CA VAL A 71 -1.31 12.29 -1.54
C VAL A 71 -1.67 12.78 -2.95
N ALA A 72 -2.92 13.16 -3.21
CA ALA A 72 -3.33 13.78 -4.45
C ALA A 72 -2.82 15.23 -4.59
N GLU A 73 -2.46 15.87 -3.48
CA GLU A 73 -2.00 17.27 -3.41
C GLU A 73 -0.47 17.33 -3.36
N ARG A 74 0.15 17.55 -4.52
CA ARG A 74 1.61 17.57 -4.68
C ARG A 74 2.32 18.43 -3.63
N GLY A 75 1.84 19.65 -3.38
CA GLY A 75 2.46 20.58 -2.44
C GLY A 75 2.47 20.04 -1.00
N GLN A 76 1.38 19.36 -0.57
CA GLN A 76 1.33 18.70 0.74
C GLN A 76 2.32 17.54 0.82
N VAL A 77 2.48 16.76 -0.26
CA VAL A 77 3.43 15.65 -0.32
C VAL A 77 4.86 16.16 -0.19
N ASP A 78 5.23 17.18 -0.98
CA ASP A 78 6.58 17.76 -0.95
C ASP A 78 6.91 18.29 0.47
N GLU A 79 5.99 19.02 1.11
CA GLU A 79 6.15 19.56 2.47
C GLU A 79 6.25 18.44 3.53
N VAL A 80 5.38 17.45 3.47
CA VAL A 80 5.34 16.38 4.48
C VAL A 80 6.56 15.48 4.39
N VAL A 81 7.09 15.19 3.21
CA VAL A 81 8.32 14.41 3.06
C VAL A 81 9.50 15.13 3.74
N GLU A 82 9.64 16.45 3.57
CA GLU A 82 10.65 17.23 4.27
C GLU A 82 10.44 17.23 5.79
N ASN A 83 9.19 17.30 6.27
CA ASN A 83 8.87 17.21 7.69
C ASN A 83 9.24 15.83 8.28
N VAL A 84 9.08 14.74 7.53
CA VAL A 84 9.55 13.41 7.94
C VAL A 84 11.07 13.38 8.08
N VAL A 85 11.80 13.96 7.13
CA VAL A 85 13.26 14.06 7.19
C VAL A 85 13.71 14.95 8.38
N ALA A 86 13.04 16.07 8.60
CA ALA A 86 13.32 16.92 9.75
C ALA A 86 13.09 16.21 11.09
N THR A 87 12.10 15.30 11.15
CA THR A 87 11.75 14.54 12.37
C THR A 87 12.71 13.37 12.61
N TYR A 88 13.08 12.62 11.58
CA TYR A 88 13.77 11.35 11.73
C TYR A 88 15.18 11.30 11.11
N GLY A 89 15.57 12.36 10.38
CA GLY A 89 16.89 12.52 9.79
C GLY A 89 17.13 11.81 8.48
N LYS A 90 16.23 10.91 8.03
CA LYS A 90 16.35 10.16 6.76
C LYS A 90 15.02 9.54 6.33
N ILE A 91 15.00 8.98 5.12
CA ILE A 91 13.97 8.07 4.63
C ILE A 91 14.68 6.92 3.93
N SER A 92 14.39 5.67 4.32
CA SER A 92 14.98 4.46 3.72
C SER A 92 13.93 3.48 3.18
N VAL A 93 12.68 3.58 3.64
CA VAL A 93 11.56 2.72 3.22
C VAL A 93 10.36 3.57 2.85
N LEU A 94 9.69 3.21 1.74
CA LEU A 94 8.45 3.83 1.31
C LEU A 94 7.42 2.75 0.96
N PHE A 95 6.27 2.78 1.62
CA PHE A 95 5.10 2.00 1.23
C PHE A 95 3.99 2.92 0.74
N ASN A 96 3.80 2.98 -0.57
CA ASN A 96 2.71 3.70 -1.22
C ASN A 96 1.44 2.84 -1.19
N ASN A 97 0.66 2.99 -0.12
CA ASN A 97 -0.56 2.21 0.10
C ASN A 97 -1.83 3.05 -0.09
N ALA A 98 -1.79 4.36 0.07
CA ALA A 98 -2.96 5.22 -0.09
C ALA A 98 -3.67 4.97 -1.43
N GLY A 99 -4.98 4.71 -1.39
CA GLY A 99 -5.75 4.44 -2.58
C GLY A 99 -7.19 4.06 -2.27
N GLY A 100 -7.97 3.89 -3.33
CA GLY A 100 -9.36 3.45 -3.30
C GLY A 100 -10.00 3.60 -4.67
N GLY A 101 -11.14 2.95 -4.87
CA GLY A 101 -11.93 3.05 -6.09
C GLY A 101 -13.05 4.10 -6.00
N ASP A 102 -13.82 4.21 -7.06
CA ASP A 102 -15.09 4.91 -7.11
C ASP A 102 -16.25 3.93 -7.30
N LYS A 103 -17.48 4.45 -7.20
CA LYS A 103 -18.73 3.68 -7.38
C LYS A 103 -19.14 3.60 -8.86
N GLY A 104 -18.62 4.48 -9.71
CA GLY A 104 -18.91 4.52 -11.15
C GLY A 104 -18.25 3.36 -11.90
N ASN A 105 -18.93 2.87 -12.94
CA ASN A 105 -18.39 1.89 -13.88
C ASN A 105 -18.53 2.43 -15.31
N PHE A 106 -17.62 2.02 -16.20
CA PHE A 106 -17.74 2.33 -17.62
C PHE A 106 -19.06 1.74 -18.19
N PRO A 107 -19.82 2.49 -19.05
CA PRO A 107 -19.49 3.84 -19.56
C PRO A 107 -19.98 5.02 -18.68
N ASP A 108 -20.61 4.75 -17.53
CA ASP A 108 -21.31 5.76 -16.71
C ASP A 108 -20.43 6.34 -15.57
N GLU A 109 -19.13 6.02 -15.53
CA GLU A 109 -18.19 6.66 -14.60
C GLU A 109 -18.02 8.13 -14.96
N THR A 110 -18.12 9.03 -13.96
CA THR A 110 -17.99 10.48 -14.21
C THR A 110 -16.52 10.89 -14.34
N ASP A 111 -16.28 12.02 -15.05
CA ASP A 111 -14.93 12.58 -15.18
C ASP A 111 -14.31 12.91 -13.81
N GLU A 112 -15.12 13.45 -12.87
CA GLU A 112 -14.66 13.78 -11.52
C GLU A 112 -14.30 12.50 -10.72
N GLY A 113 -15.07 11.42 -10.91
CA GLY A 113 -14.78 10.11 -10.32
C GLY A 113 -13.46 9.54 -10.84
N TRP A 114 -13.30 9.56 -12.16
CA TRP A 114 -12.09 9.18 -12.85
C TRP A 114 -10.87 9.97 -12.36
N ASP A 115 -10.93 11.29 -12.42
CA ASP A 115 -9.83 12.18 -12.05
C ASP A 115 -9.42 11.99 -10.59
N ARG A 116 -10.37 11.84 -9.67
CA ARG A 116 -10.10 11.59 -8.25
C ARG A 116 -9.37 10.26 -8.04
N VAL A 117 -9.79 9.18 -8.70
CA VAL A 117 -9.17 7.86 -8.56
C VAL A 117 -7.75 7.87 -9.12
N ILE A 118 -7.54 8.47 -10.29
CA ILE A 118 -6.20 8.64 -10.90
C ILE A 118 -5.32 9.50 -10.00
N ALA A 119 -5.83 10.62 -9.48
CA ALA A 119 -5.08 11.53 -8.62
C ALA A 119 -4.54 10.83 -7.36
N VAL A 120 -5.37 10.06 -6.67
CA VAL A 120 -4.95 9.38 -5.44
C VAL A 120 -4.06 8.17 -5.72
N ASN A 121 -4.49 7.26 -6.62
CA ASN A 121 -3.84 5.96 -6.77
C ASN A 121 -2.56 6.02 -7.62
N LEU A 122 -2.55 6.80 -8.70
CA LEU A 122 -1.43 6.87 -9.63
C LEU A 122 -0.56 8.10 -9.39
N ASN A 123 -1.16 9.30 -9.43
CA ASN A 123 -0.41 10.53 -9.27
C ASN A 123 0.18 10.62 -7.84
N GLY A 124 -0.59 10.24 -6.81
CA GLY A 124 -0.13 10.21 -5.42
C GLY A 124 1.07 9.29 -5.23
N THR A 125 1.02 8.07 -5.80
CA THR A 125 2.16 7.14 -5.79
C THR A 125 3.41 7.79 -6.45
N PHE A 126 3.23 8.43 -7.60
CA PHE A 126 4.32 9.13 -8.28
C PHE A 126 4.85 10.31 -7.47
N TYR A 127 3.98 11.14 -6.89
CA TYR A 127 4.39 12.31 -6.11
C TYR A 127 5.22 11.94 -4.90
N VAL A 128 4.77 10.94 -4.11
CA VAL A 128 5.50 10.49 -2.93
C VAL A 128 6.83 9.83 -3.30
N CYS A 129 6.86 8.98 -4.34
CA CYS A 129 8.11 8.41 -4.85
C CYS A 129 9.10 9.50 -5.26
N ARG A 130 8.64 10.52 -6.00
CA ARG A 130 9.49 11.61 -6.48
C ARG A 130 10.03 12.46 -5.32
N ALA A 131 9.17 12.83 -4.36
CA ALA A 131 9.58 13.64 -3.22
C ALA A 131 10.59 12.90 -2.33
N ALA A 132 10.41 11.59 -2.10
CA ALA A 132 11.32 10.79 -1.29
C ALA A 132 12.58 10.33 -2.03
N TRP A 133 12.70 10.51 -3.34
CA TRP A 133 13.72 9.86 -4.15
C TRP A 133 15.17 10.20 -3.77
N SER A 134 15.47 11.48 -3.56
CA SER A 134 16.81 11.93 -3.10
C SER A 134 17.17 11.35 -1.73
N HIS A 135 16.23 11.34 -0.80
CA HIS A 135 16.42 10.81 0.54
C HIS A 135 16.63 9.29 0.54
N LEU A 136 15.94 8.57 -0.38
CA LEU A 136 16.17 7.14 -0.58
C LEU A 136 17.56 6.85 -1.16
N ILE A 137 18.07 7.70 -2.07
CA ILE A 137 19.46 7.63 -2.55
C ILE A 137 20.45 7.85 -1.39
N GLU A 138 20.23 8.91 -0.61
CA GLU A 138 21.08 9.27 0.54
C GLU A 138 21.11 8.19 1.62
N SER A 139 20.03 7.41 1.76
CA SER A 139 20.00 6.28 2.69
C SER A 139 20.95 5.14 2.32
N GLY A 140 21.39 5.06 1.05
CA GLY A 140 22.27 4.02 0.51
C GLY A 140 21.63 2.64 0.34
N ASN A 141 20.39 2.45 0.79
CA ASN A 141 19.62 1.19 0.69
C ASN A 141 18.12 1.50 0.66
N GLY A 142 17.67 2.21 -0.37
CA GLY A 142 16.27 2.60 -0.53
C GLY A 142 15.37 1.42 -0.91
N ARG A 143 14.18 1.33 -0.29
CA ARG A 143 13.20 0.27 -0.61
C ARG A 143 11.81 0.89 -0.77
N ILE A 144 11.20 0.64 -1.92
CA ILE A 144 9.85 1.10 -2.24
C ILE A 144 8.97 -0.11 -2.51
N VAL A 145 7.77 -0.13 -1.91
CA VAL A 145 6.69 -1.02 -2.29
C VAL A 145 5.47 -0.21 -2.68
N ASN A 146 4.91 -0.49 -3.84
CA ASN A 146 3.72 0.16 -4.36
C ASN A 146 2.50 -0.76 -4.23
N MET A 147 1.40 -0.23 -3.70
CA MET A 147 0.12 -0.92 -3.62
C MET A 147 -0.57 -0.91 -4.98
N SER A 148 -0.51 -2.03 -5.67
CA SER A 148 -1.29 -2.31 -6.84
C SER A 148 -2.62 -2.99 -6.47
N SER A 149 -3.15 -3.82 -7.35
CA SER A 149 -4.36 -4.62 -7.15
C SER A 149 -4.43 -5.72 -8.20
N LEU A 150 -5.20 -6.77 -7.97
CA LEU A 150 -5.60 -7.71 -9.02
C LEU A 150 -6.23 -7.00 -10.23
N ALA A 151 -6.91 -5.88 -10.01
CA ALA A 151 -7.49 -5.05 -11.07
C ALA A 151 -6.46 -4.57 -12.10
N ALA A 152 -5.17 -4.47 -11.74
CA ALA A 152 -4.11 -4.12 -12.69
C ALA A 152 -3.86 -5.19 -13.77
N GLN A 153 -4.28 -6.42 -13.52
CA GLN A 153 -3.91 -7.59 -14.32
C GLN A 153 -5.10 -8.35 -14.89
N ARG A 154 -6.27 -8.25 -14.29
CA ARG A 154 -7.42 -9.11 -14.56
C ARG A 154 -8.71 -8.32 -14.68
N GLY A 155 -9.49 -8.58 -15.72
CA GLY A 155 -10.85 -8.07 -15.86
C GLY A 155 -11.87 -9.05 -15.27
N PHE A 156 -13.08 -8.57 -15.05
CA PHE A 156 -14.24 -9.39 -14.72
C PHE A 156 -14.98 -9.78 -15.99
N SER A 157 -15.34 -11.07 -16.09
CA SER A 157 -16.26 -11.54 -17.13
C SER A 157 -17.69 -11.06 -16.81
N LYS A 158 -18.57 -11.11 -17.83
CA LYS A 158 -20.00 -10.85 -17.61
C LYS A 158 -20.57 -11.69 -16.46
N ASN A 159 -20.21 -12.99 -16.39
CA ASN A 159 -20.73 -13.88 -15.36
C ASN A 159 -20.29 -13.45 -13.95
N MET A 160 -19.10 -12.89 -13.81
CA MET A 160 -18.64 -12.34 -12.52
C MET A 160 -19.38 -11.06 -12.14
N TYR A 161 -19.63 -10.16 -13.10
CA TYR A 161 -20.47 -9.00 -12.85
C TYR A 161 -21.90 -9.42 -12.43
N ASP A 162 -22.46 -10.45 -13.05
CA ASP A 162 -23.78 -10.99 -12.67
C ASP A 162 -23.79 -11.55 -11.24
N LEU A 163 -22.68 -12.14 -10.77
CA LEU A 163 -22.57 -12.68 -9.41
C LEU A 163 -22.48 -11.61 -8.31
N VAL A 164 -21.81 -10.49 -8.58
CA VAL A 164 -21.52 -9.48 -7.54
C VAL A 164 -22.25 -8.15 -7.75
N GLY A 165 -22.97 -8.01 -8.88
CA GLY A 165 -23.75 -6.82 -9.23
C GLY A 165 -22.93 -5.57 -9.57
N ARG A 166 -21.63 -5.59 -9.28
CA ARG A 166 -20.70 -4.48 -9.56
C ARG A 166 -19.26 -4.98 -9.59
N GLY A 167 -18.37 -4.21 -10.24
CA GLY A 167 -16.92 -4.40 -10.19
C GLY A 167 -16.21 -3.13 -9.72
N PRO A 168 -14.89 -3.15 -9.62
CA PRO A 168 -14.10 -1.93 -9.45
C PRO A 168 -14.29 -0.99 -10.66
N SER A 169 -14.14 0.33 -10.43
CA SER A 169 -14.28 1.34 -11.49
C SER A 169 -13.20 1.22 -12.58
N SER A 170 -13.48 1.71 -13.78
CA SER A 170 -12.52 1.68 -14.90
C SER A 170 -11.28 2.52 -14.60
N SER A 171 -11.44 3.66 -13.91
CA SER A 171 -10.34 4.47 -13.41
C SER A 171 -9.43 3.70 -12.46
N TYR A 172 -9.99 2.84 -11.60
CA TYR A 172 -9.20 2.03 -10.67
C TYR A 172 -8.35 0.99 -11.41
N TYR A 173 -8.92 0.32 -12.43
CA TYR A 173 -8.17 -0.57 -13.30
C TYR A 173 -7.00 0.15 -13.98
N ALA A 174 -7.28 1.30 -14.60
CA ALA A 174 -6.26 2.11 -15.28
C ALA A 174 -5.17 2.58 -14.32
N ALA A 175 -5.55 3.09 -13.15
CA ALA A 175 -4.60 3.56 -12.14
C ALA A 175 -3.69 2.44 -11.65
N LYS A 176 -4.24 1.27 -11.31
CA LYS A 176 -3.45 0.15 -10.76
C LYS A 176 -2.57 -0.51 -11.82
N ALA A 177 -3.01 -0.58 -13.08
CA ALA A 177 -2.15 -0.97 -14.20
C ALA A 177 -1.02 0.05 -14.43
N GLY A 178 -1.31 1.34 -14.28
CA GLY A 178 -0.32 2.41 -14.30
C GLY A 178 0.72 2.29 -13.17
N VAL A 179 0.28 1.94 -11.96
CA VAL A 179 1.18 1.66 -10.81
C VAL A 179 2.10 0.48 -11.10
N ASP A 180 1.61 -0.59 -11.72
CA ASP A 180 2.43 -1.72 -12.12
C ASP A 180 3.52 -1.32 -13.14
N ALA A 181 3.15 -0.53 -14.14
CA ALA A 181 4.09 -0.02 -15.14
C ALA A 181 5.13 0.91 -14.50
N PHE A 182 4.68 1.83 -13.65
CA PHE A 182 5.54 2.76 -12.91
C PHE A 182 6.52 2.02 -11.98
N THR A 183 6.07 0.98 -11.28
CA THR A 183 6.91 0.15 -10.40
C THR A 183 8.10 -0.42 -11.18
N ARG A 184 7.86 -1.02 -12.34
CA ARG A 184 8.93 -1.57 -13.19
C ARG A 184 9.87 -0.50 -13.71
N TYR A 185 9.33 0.64 -14.15
CA TYR A 185 10.14 1.77 -14.61
C TYR A 185 11.04 2.30 -13.48
N ALA A 186 10.45 2.56 -12.29
CA ALA A 186 11.17 3.08 -11.14
C ALA A 186 12.25 2.09 -10.62
N ALA A 187 12.01 0.78 -10.71
CA ALA A 187 13.00 -0.24 -10.39
C ALA A 187 14.23 -0.15 -11.30
N GLY A 188 14.03 0.06 -12.61
CA GLY A 188 15.12 0.28 -13.56
C GLY A 188 15.95 1.52 -13.24
N MET A 189 15.26 2.62 -12.86
CA MET A 189 15.94 3.87 -12.47
C MET A 189 16.64 3.77 -11.11
N GLY A 190 16.10 2.97 -10.20
CA GLY A 190 16.61 2.82 -8.83
C GLY A 190 17.89 1.99 -8.73
N GLY A 191 18.09 1.05 -9.65
CA GLY A 191 19.18 0.08 -9.56
C GLY A 191 20.58 0.69 -9.42
N GLN A 192 20.88 1.76 -10.15
CA GLN A 192 22.16 2.48 -10.06
C GLN A 192 22.36 3.17 -8.69
N HIS A 193 21.31 3.36 -7.91
CA HIS A 193 21.34 4.02 -6.61
C HIS A 193 21.11 3.05 -5.45
N ASN A 194 21.16 1.74 -5.69
CA ASN A 194 20.82 0.70 -4.71
C ASN A 194 19.41 0.86 -4.14
N ILE A 195 18.46 1.32 -4.96
CA ILE A 195 17.04 1.40 -4.61
C ILE A 195 16.31 0.23 -5.26
N ARG A 196 15.61 -0.56 -4.46
CA ARG A 196 14.70 -1.61 -4.93
C ARG A 196 13.26 -1.10 -4.94
N VAL A 197 12.55 -1.34 -6.02
CA VAL A 197 11.15 -0.95 -6.17
C VAL A 197 10.34 -2.16 -6.57
N ASN A 198 9.38 -2.55 -5.75
CA ASN A 198 8.49 -3.67 -5.98
C ASN A 198 7.03 -3.26 -5.76
N GLY A 199 6.12 -4.17 -5.99
CA GLY A 199 4.70 -3.96 -5.75
C GLY A 199 4.02 -5.18 -5.16
N VAL A 200 2.81 -4.97 -4.64
CA VAL A 200 1.91 -6.04 -4.22
C VAL A 200 0.54 -5.87 -4.87
N ARG A 201 -0.10 -6.97 -5.28
CA ARG A 201 -1.47 -7.02 -5.82
C ARG A 201 -2.34 -7.83 -4.87
N PRO A 202 -2.99 -7.19 -3.90
CA PRO A 202 -3.95 -7.89 -3.06
C PRO A 202 -5.18 -8.35 -3.84
N GLY A 203 -5.74 -9.49 -3.42
CA GLY A 203 -7.01 -10.02 -3.87
C GLY A 203 -8.15 -9.74 -2.88
N GLN A 204 -8.79 -10.81 -2.41
CA GLN A 204 -9.86 -10.76 -1.41
C GLN A 204 -9.29 -10.48 -0.01
N ILE A 205 -9.04 -9.21 0.30
CA ILE A 205 -8.56 -8.81 1.64
C ILE A 205 -9.68 -8.08 2.38
N ILE A 206 -10.02 -8.56 3.58
CA ILE A 206 -11.03 -7.93 4.45
C ILE A 206 -10.40 -6.71 5.14
N THR A 207 -10.93 -5.55 4.83
CA THR A 207 -10.51 -4.26 5.41
C THR A 207 -11.75 -3.42 5.69
N PRO A 208 -11.67 -2.32 6.47
CA PRO A 208 -12.80 -1.41 6.63
C PRO A 208 -13.37 -0.86 5.30
N LEU A 209 -12.56 -0.83 4.24
CA LEU A 209 -13.00 -0.40 2.90
C LEU A 209 -13.79 -1.48 2.17
N THR A 210 -13.48 -2.75 2.36
CA THR A 210 -13.98 -3.88 1.58
C THR A 210 -15.02 -4.72 2.33
N ASP A 211 -15.08 -4.62 3.66
CA ASP A 211 -16.05 -5.33 4.49
C ASP A 211 -17.46 -4.74 4.34
N VAL A 212 -18.40 -5.56 3.91
CA VAL A 212 -19.82 -5.19 3.81
C VAL A 212 -20.63 -5.69 5.00
N GLY A 213 -19.95 -6.18 6.03
CA GLY A 213 -20.52 -6.69 7.27
C GLY A 213 -20.18 -8.16 7.49
N GLY A 214 -19.95 -8.51 8.76
CA GLY A 214 -19.65 -9.87 9.20
C GLY A 214 -18.37 -10.48 8.67
N GLY A 215 -17.38 -9.66 8.30
CA GLY A 215 -16.11 -10.13 7.73
C GLY A 215 -16.25 -10.64 6.29
N ASN A 216 -17.19 -10.09 5.51
CA ASN A 216 -17.41 -10.48 4.13
C ASN A 216 -16.92 -9.39 3.17
N HIS A 217 -16.09 -9.78 2.22
CA HIS A 217 -15.65 -8.90 1.16
C HIS A 217 -16.79 -8.54 0.20
N SER A 218 -16.85 -7.29 -0.25
CA SER A 218 -17.90 -6.80 -1.16
C SER A 218 -17.99 -7.56 -2.49
N LEU A 219 -16.93 -8.25 -2.90
CA LEU A 219 -16.85 -9.08 -4.11
C LEU A 219 -16.69 -10.57 -3.79
N LYS A 220 -17.12 -11.01 -2.59
CA LYS A 220 -16.94 -12.39 -2.10
C LYS A 220 -17.40 -13.45 -3.10
N GLY A 221 -18.59 -13.29 -3.70
CA GLY A 221 -19.11 -14.27 -4.65
C GLY A 221 -18.22 -14.52 -5.85
N ALA A 222 -17.56 -13.47 -6.36
CA ALA A 222 -16.60 -13.61 -7.47
C ALA A 222 -15.30 -14.29 -7.00
N PHE A 223 -14.78 -13.91 -5.85
CA PHE A 223 -13.54 -14.48 -5.32
C PHE A 223 -13.69 -15.95 -4.95
N ASP A 224 -14.75 -16.33 -4.23
CA ASP A 224 -15.02 -17.72 -3.86
C ASP A 224 -15.15 -18.65 -5.07
N PHE A 225 -15.58 -18.11 -6.23
CA PHE A 225 -15.71 -18.88 -7.45
C PHE A 225 -14.37 -19.18 -8.14
N ILE A 226 -13.35 -18.34 -7.97
CA ILE A 226 -12.12 -18.41 -8.76
C ILE A 226 -10.84 -18.56 -7.94
N GLN A 227 -10.88 -18.24 -6.65
CA GLN A 227 -9.71 -18.30 -5.77
C GLN A 227 -9.38 -19.76 -5.40
N ILE A 228 -8.06 -20.10 -5.38
CA ILE A 228 -7.62 -21.47 -5.06
C ILE A 228 -7.69 -21.75 -3.55
N LEU A 229 -7.21 -20.81 -2.73
CA LEU A 229 -7.32 -20.95 -1.27
C LEU A 229 -8.71 -20.52 -0.81
N GLU A 230 -9.34 -21.33 0.04
CA GLU A 230 -10.62 -20.97 0.63
C GLU A 230 -10.51 -19.80 1.62
N GLY A 231 -11.55 -18.96 1.65
CA GLY A 231 -11.64 -17.83 2.56
C GLY A 231 -10.98 -16.56 2.05
N ALA A 232 -11.02 -15.53 2.88
CA ALA A 232 -10.42 -14.25 2.58
C ALA A 232 -9.07 -14.07 3.29
N GLY A 233 -8.19 -13.27 2.70
CA GLY A 233 -7.01 -12.76 3.36
C GLY A 233 -7.33 -11.56 4.25
N TYR A 234 -6.39 -11.19 5.09
CA TYR A 234 -6.46 -10.08 6.03
C TYR A 234 -5.30 -9.10 5.82
N PRO A 235 -5.37 -7.88 6.37
CA PRO A 235 -4.30 -6.89 6.26
C PRO A 235 -2.90 -7.42 6.57
N ASP A 236 -2.77 -8.30 7.55
CA ASP A 236 -1.48 -8.89 7.96
C ASP A 236 -0.85 -9.77 6.87
N ASP A 237 -1.65 -10.44 6.03
CA ASP A 237 -1.11 -11.25 4.93
C ASP A 237 -0.37 -10.37 3.91
N VAL A 238 -0.92 -9.18 3.64
CA VAL A 238 -0.29 -8.20 2.76
C VAL A 238 0.88 -7.53 3.46
N ALA A 239 0.72 -7.11 4.72
CA ALA A 239 1.78 -6.46 5.50
C ALA A 239 3.04 -7.33 5.63
N ASN A 240 2.89 -8.63 5.83
CA ASN A 240 4.00 -9.59 5.87
C ASN A 240 4.74 -9.66 4.52
N THR A 241 4.02 -9.63 3.40
CA THR A 241 4.63 -9.60 2.06
C THR A 241 5.36 -8.28 1.83
N VAL A 242 4.79 -7.16 2.27
CA VAL A 242 5.44 -5.85 2.18
C VAL A 242 6.71 -5.82 3.03
N LEU A 243 6.67 -6.32 4.27
CA LEU A 243 7.86 -6.45 5.14
C LEU A 243 8.95 -7.28 4.47
N PHE A 244 8.61 -8.44 3.90
CA PHE A 244 9.57 -9.24 3.13
C PHE A 244 10.23 -8.42 2.02
N LEU A 245 9.43 -7.69 1.23
CA LEU A 245 9.95 -6.90 0.09
C LEU A 245 10.82 -5.72 0.52
N VAL A 246 10.63 -5.14 1.70
CA VAL A 246 11.46 -4.04 2.20
C VAL A 246 12.62 -4.52 3.08
N SER A 247 12.64 -5.77 3.51
CA SER A 247 13.73 -6.36 4.30
C SER A 247 14.90 -6.85 3.43
N ASN A 248 15.99 -7.26 4.08
CA ASN A 248 17.13 -7.87 3.42
C ASN A 248 16.84 -9.29 2.90
N ASP A 249 15.75 -9.92 3.34
CA ASP A 249 15.34 -11.26 2.87
C ASP A 249 15.05 -11.24 1.35
N SER A 250 14.69 -10.07 0.80
CA SER A 250 14.43 -9.87 -0.63
C SER A 250 15.51 -9.03 -1.34
N ARG A 251 16.74 -9.01 -0.83
CA ARG A 251 17.82 -8.11 -1.32
C ARG A 251 18.10 -8.19 -2.83
N PHE A 252 17.70 -9.26 -3.48
CA PHE A 252 17.92 -9.49 -4.92
C PHE A 252 16.62 -9.49 -5.73
N ILE A 253 15.55 -8.86 -5.17
CA ILE A 253 14.25 -8.72 -5.84
C ILE A 253 13.96 -7.24 -6.06
N THR A 254 13.78 -6.86 -7.33
CA THR A 254 13.34 -5.52 -7.75
C THR A 254 12.58 -5.61 -9.07
N GLY A 255 11.61 -4.73 -9.28
CA GLY A 255 10.74 -4.71 -10.46
C GLY A 255 9.61 -5.73 -10.43
N GLU A 256 9.50 -6.52 -9.35
CA GLU A 256 8.47 -7.54 -9.19
C GLU A 256 7.20 -6.99 -8.55
N ILE A 257 6.05 -7.55 -8.96
CA ILE A 257 4.77 -7.24 -8.35
C ILE A 257 4.13 -8.57 -7.93
N ILE A 258 4.11 -8.81 -6.60
CA ILE A 258 3.68 -10.08 -6.01
C ILE A 258 2.17 -10.07 -5.79
N ASN A 259 1.50 -11.10 -6.26
CA ASN A 259 0.09 -11.31 -5.97
C ASN A 259 -0.07 -11.85 -4.53
N VAL A 260 -0.96 -11.22 -3.76
CA VAL A 260 -1.38 -11.66 -2.41
C VAL A 260 -2.89 -11.88 -2.49
N ASP A 261 -3.30 -12.96 -3.13
CA ASP A 261 -4.65 -13.12 -3.68
C ASP A 261 -5.26 -14.52 -3.49
N GLY A 262 -4.62 -15.37 -2.70
CA GLY A 262 -5.10 -16.75 -2.51
C GLY A 262 -5.05 -17.62 -3.77
N GLY A 263 -4.26 -17.23 -4.78
CA GLY A 263 -4.09 -18.02 -6.00
C GLY A 263 -5.19 -17.77 -7.03
N MET A 264 -5.36 -16.53 -7.46
CA MET A 264 -6.32 -16.20 -8.52
C MET A 264 -5.74 -16.54 -9.89
N PRO A 265 -6.50 -17.21 -10.80
CA PRO A 265 -6.04 -17.52 -12.16
C PRO A 265 -5.69 -16.26 -12.96
N GLY A 266 -4.69 -16.34 -13.83
CA GLY A 266 -4.20 -15.20 -14.62
C GLY A 266 -5.16 -14.69 -15.70
N LYS A 267 -6.09 -15.54 -16.15
CA LYS A 267 -7.18 -15.22 -17.09
C LYS A 267 -8.46 -15.87 -16.60
N LEU A 268 -9.53 -15.16 -16.67
CA LEU A 268 -10.89 -15.63 -16.37
C LEU A 268 -11.71 -15.73 -17.65
#